data_b91c899a2bf257d2168a538519f9166f
#
_entry.id   b91c899a2bf257d2168a538519f9166f
#
_cell.length_a   1.000
_cell.length_b   1.000
_cell.length_c   1.000
_cell.angle_alpha   90.00
_cell.angle_beta   90.00
_cell.angle_gamma   90.00
#
_symmetry.space_group_name_H-M   'P 1'
#
loop_
_entity.id
_entity.type
_entity.pdbx_description
1 polymer ?
#
loop_
_entity_poly.entity_id
_entity_poly.type
_entity_poly.pdbx_seq_one_letter_code
_entity_poly.pdbx_strand_id
1 'polypeptide(L)'
;MGKRARMRPNRLPAKLLQIREALGLSQSEMLRRLGYEAEMVAARISEFELGKNEPPLPVLLAYARAANVITDVLIDDALDLPAKLPAKSKHTR
;
A
#
# COMPACT_ATOMS: atom_id res chain seq x y z
N MET A 1 -28.65 -14.74 9.90
CA MET A 1 -27.63 -14.46 10.18
C MET A 1 -26.88 -13.80 9.21
N GLY A 2 -26.53 -12.86 9.23
CA GLY A 2 -25.87 -12.20 8.24
C GLY A 2 -24.57 -12.76 7.94
N LYS A 3 -23.97 -12.38 6.85
CA LYS A 3 -22.74 -12.77 6.58
C LYS A 3 -21.78 -12.09 7.42
N ARG A 4 -20.75 -12.77 7.78
CA ARG A 4 -19.72 -12.21 8.53
C ARG A 4 -18.86 -11.41 7.62
N ALA A 5 -18.46 -10.23 7.96
CA ALA A 5 -17.55 -9.43 7.18
C ALA A 5 -16.22 -10.15 7.05
N ARG A 6 -15.55 -10.01 5.92
CA ARG A 6 -14.25 -10.57 5.75
C ARG A 6 -13.29 -9.87 6.70
N MET A 7 -12.34 -10.63 7.22
CA MET A 7 -11.33 -10.04 8.08
C MET A 7 -10.36 -9.23 7.24
N ARG A 8 -10.12 -8.01 7.64
CA ARG A 8 -9.23 -7.12 6.93
C ARG A 8 -8.38 -6.36 7.92
N PRO A 9 -7.15 -6.01 7.54
CA PRO A 9 -6.37 -5.09 8.36
C PRO A 9 -7.09 -3.76 8.46
N ASN A 10 -7.30 -3.27 9.66
CA ASN A 10 -8.03 -2.02 9.86
C ASN A 10 -7.22 -0.79 9.50
N ARG A 11 -5.91 -0.87 9.62
CA ARG A 11 -5.04 0.29 9.40
C ARG A 11 -4.43 0.34 8.02
N LEU A 12 -4.66 -0.70 7.21
CA LEU A 12 -4.03 -0.77 5.89
C LEU A 12 -4.35 0.44 5.01
N PRO A 13 -5.62 0.89 4.90
CA PRO A 13 -5.90 2.03 4.02
C PRO A 13 -5.10 3.26 4.40
N ALA A 14 -5.02 3.58 5.68
CA ALA A 14 -4.27 4.74 6.14
C ALA A 14 -2.78 4.59 5.85
N LYS A 15 -2.26 3.37 5.97
CA LYS A 15 -0.85 3.12 5.70
C LYS A 15 -0.52 3.30 4.23
N LEU A 16 -1.43 2.89 3.35
CA LEU A 16 -1.21 3.06 1.92
C LEU A 16 -1.16 4.53 1.54
N LEU A 17 -2.05 5.33 2.11
CA LEU A 17 -2.03 6.77 1.90
C LEU A 17 -0.74 7.37 2.45
N GLN A 18 -0.34 6.95 3.64
CA GLN A 18 0.88 7.44 4.27
C GLN A 18 2.10 7.15 3.39
N ILE A 19 2.16 5.97 2.79
CA ILE A 19 3.26 5.63 1.89
C ILE A 19 3.29 6.59 0.71
N ARG A 20 2.14 6.78 0.07
CA ARG A 20 2.09 7.65 -1.10
C ARG A 20 2.50 9.08 -0.75
N GLU A 21 2.02 9.58 0.38
CA GLU A 21 2.37 10.92 0.81
C GLU A 21 3.84 11.04 1.16
N ALA A 22 4.40 10.02 1.81
CA ALA A 22 5.80 10.02 2.17
C ALA A 22 6.70 10.01 0.93
N LEU A 23 6.24 9.38 -0.14
CA LEU A 23 6.99 9.35 -1.39
C LEU A 23 6.76 10.60 -2.24
N GLY A 24 5.80 11.43 -1.86
CA GLY A 24 5.51 12.67 -2.58
C GLY A 24 4.85 12.44 -3.92
N LEU A 25 4.08 11.35 -4.06
CA LEU A 25 3.52 10.98 -5.34
C LEU A 25 2.02 11.26 -5.41
N SER A 26 1.55 11.61 -6.61
CA SER A 26 0.12 11.64 -6.88
C SER A 26 -0.38 10.21 -7.00
N GLN A 27 -1.69 10.03 -7.06
CA GLN A 27 -2.24 8.69 -7.23
C GLN A 27 -1.82 8.06 -8.55
N SER A 28 -1.77 8.84 -9.61
CA SER A 28 -1.31 8.32 -10.90
C SER A 28 0.17 7.94 -10.85
N GLU A 29 0.96 8.77 -10.18
CA GLU A 29 2.38 8.47 -10.04
C GLU A 29 2.61 7.24 -9.17
N MET A 30 1.79 7.07 -8.13
CA MET A 30 1.89 5.89 -7.29
C MET A 30 1.58 4.64 -8.11
N LEU A 31 0.53 4.68 -8.92
CA LEU A 31 0.17 3.55 -9.76
C LEU A 31 1.33 3.17 -10.69
N ARG A 32 1.96 4.18 -11.27
CA ARG A 32 3.12 3.94 -12.13
C ARG A 32 4.28 3.34 -11.33
N ARG A 33 4.53 3.88 -10.14
CA ARG A 33 5.59 3.37 -9.27
C ARG A 33 5.37 1.92 -8.91
N LEU A 34 4.11 1.53 -8.71
CA LEU A 34 3.78 0.15 -8.40
C LEU A 34 3.91 -0.77 -9.60
N GLY A 35 3.92 -0.20 -10.82
CA GLY A 35 4.07 -1.01 -12.02
C GLY A 35 2.78 -1.57 -12.56
N TYR A 36 1.64 -0.99 -12.19
CA TYR A 36 0.34 -1.53 -12.58
C TYR A 36 -0.47 -0.59 -13.46
N GLU A 37 0.18 0.38 -14.09
CA GLU A 37 -0.56 1.35 -14.90
C GLU A 37 -1.21 0.72 -16.13
N ALA A 38 -0.75 -0.43 -16.56
CA ALA A 38 -1.38 -1.12 -17.68
C ALA A 38 -2.60 -1.92 -17.24
N GLU A 39 -2.69 -2.27 -15.96
CA GLU A 39 -3.75 -3.13 -15.47
C GLU A 39 -4.84 -2.40 -14.71
N MET A 40 -4.53 -1.23 -14.17
CA MET A 40 -5.47 -0.52 -13.33
C MET A 40 -5.44 0.96 -13.63
N VAL A 41 -6.45 1.68 -13.16
CA VAL A 41 -6.50 3.12 -13.28
C VAL A 41 -6.25 3.75 -11.91
N ALA A 42 -5.90 5.03 -11.90
CA ALA A 42 -5.54 5.74 -10.67
C ALA A 42 -6.66 5.75 -9.63
N ALA A 43 -7.91 5.68 -10.07
CA ALA A 43 -9.02 5.63 -9.14
C ALA A 43 -8.96 4.43 -8.21
N ARG A 44 -8.31 3.35 -8.61
CA ARG A 44 -8.14 2.20 -7.73
C ARG A 44 -7.26 2.53 -6.54
N ILE A 45 -6.24 3.36 -6.74
CA ILE A 45 -5.40 3.80 -5.63
C ILE A 45 -6.25 4.53 -4.60
N SER A 46 -7.15 5.40 -5.08
CA SER A 46 -8.04 6.10 -4.19
C SER A 46 -8.92 5.13 -3.39
N GLU A 47 -9.44 4.10 -4.05
CA GLU A 47 -10.28 3.11 -3.38
C GLU A 47 -9.51 2.35 -2.31
N PHE A 48 -8.26 2.01 -2.57
CA PHE A 48 -7.42 1.35 -1.57
C PHE A 48 -7.23 2.26 -0.35
N GLU A 49 -6.96 3.54 -0.59
CA GLU A 49 -6.69 4.50 0.48
C GLU A 49 -7.93 4.82 1.30
N LEU A 50 -9.10 4.69 0.69
CA LEU A 50 -10.35 4.92 1.39
C LEU A 50 -10.91 3.67 2.05
N GLY A 51 -10.26 2.54 1.85
CA GLY A 51 -10.72 1.29 2.42
C GLY A 51 -11.89 0.66 1.71
N LYS A 52 -12.22 1.15 0.50
CA LYS A 52 -13.32 0.58 -0.27
C LYS A 52 -12.98 -0.77 -0.85
N ASN A 53 -11.74 -0.96 -1.20
CA ASN A 53 -11.24 -2.22 -1.74
C ASN A 53 -9.87 -2.47 -1.18
N GLU A 54 -9.51 -3.73 -1.01
CA GLU A 54 -8.15 -4.08 -0.64
C GLU A 54 -7.33 -4.29 -1.90
N PRO A 55 -6.04 -3.94 -1.87
CA PRO A 55 -5.18 -4.25 -3.00
C PRO A 55 -5.04 -5.76 -3.15
N PRO A 56 -5.00 -6.29 -4.36
CA PRO A 56 -4.61 -7.67 -4.55
C PRO A 56 -3.23 -7.93 -3.96
N LEU A 57 -2.95 -9.16 -3.60
CA LEU A 57 -1.67 -9.48 -2.94
C LEU A 57 -0.43 -9.00 -3.69
N PRO A 58 -0.34 -9.18 -5.03
CA PRO A 58 0.84 -8.67 -5.74
C PRO A 58 0.98 -7.15 -5.66
N VAL A 59 -0.16 -6.45 -5.65
CA VAL A 59 -0.14 -4.99 -5.54
C VAL A 59 0.30 -4.59 -4.13
N LEU A 60 -0.18 -5.31 -3.11
CA LEU A 60 0.23 -5.06 -1.74
C LEU A 60 1.75 -5.24 -1.59
N LEU A 61 2.29 -6.30 -2.18
CA LEU A 61 3.72 -6.52 -2.17
C LEU A 61 4.46 -5.37 -2.86
N ALA A 62 3.92 -4.87 -3.97
CA ALA A 62 4.53 -3.75 -4.67
C ALA A 62 4.57 -2.50 -3.79
N TYR A 63 3.52 -2.27 -3.00
CA TYR A 63 3.51 -1.16 -2.06
C TYR A 63 4.62 -1.31 -1.02
N ALA A 64 4.77 -2.51 -0.46
CA ALA A 64 5.80 -2.75 0.54
C ALA A 64 7.18 -2.49 -0.04
N ARG A 65 7.40 -2.93 -1.27
CA ARG A 65 8.67 -2.72 -1.94
C ARG A 65 8.91 -1.25 -2.25
N ALA A 66 7.87 -0.54 -2.67
CA ALA A 66 8.01 0.89 -2.94
C ALA A 66 8.36 1.65 -1.67
N ALA A 67 7.80 1.24 -0.54
CA ALA A 67 8.07 1.86 0.75
C ALA A 67 9.34 1.33 1.40
N ASN A 68 9.90 0.26 0.85
CA ASN A 68 11.12 -0.37 1.37
C ASN A 68 10.90 -0.91 2.79
N VAL A 69 9.74 -1.51 3.00
CA VAL A 69 9.39 -2.17 4.26
C VAL A 69 8.93 -3.58 3.95
N ILE A 70 8.88 -4.43 4.98
CA ILE A 70 8.32 -5.76 4.80
C ILE A 70 6.80 -5.68 4.79
N THR A 71 6.17 -6.63 4.13
CA THR A 71 4.72 -6.62 3.98
C THR A 71 4.01 -6.69 5.32
N ASP A 72 4.60 -7.34 6.32
CA ASP A 72 4.02 -7.40 7.66
C ASP A 72 3.63 -6.03 8.19
N VAL A 73 4.47 -5.04 7.93
CA VAL A 73 4.23 -3.68 8.42
C VAL A 73 2.91 -3.14 7.89
N LEU A 74 2.52 -3.57 6.70
CA LEU A 74 1.28 -3.10 6.09
C LEU A 74 0.06 -3.82 6.63
N ILE A 75 0.16 -5.13 6.87
CA ILE A 75 -1.03 -5.91 7.20
C ILE A 75 -1.19 -6.20 8.68
N ASP A 76 -0.16 -6.00 9.50
CA ASP A 76 -0.25 -6.22 10.92
C ASP A 76 -0.63 -4.91 11.60
N ASP A 77 -1.86 -4.83 12.12
CA ASP A 77 -2.34 -3.61 12.74
C ASP A 77 -1.57 -3.23 14.00
N ALA A 78 -0.79 -4.14 14.55
CA ALA A 78 0.04 -3.83 15.70
C ALA A 78 1.33 -3.13 15.33
N LEU A 79 1.69 -3.13 14.06
CA LEU A 79 2.92 -2.49 13.60
C LEU A 79 2.62 -1.16 12.94
N ASP A 80 3.52 -0.22 13.08
CA ASP A 80 3.40 1.09 12.44
C ASP A 80 4.40 1.21 11.31
N LEU A 81 4.05 2.00 10.30
CA LEU A 81 5.05 2.42 9.33
C LEU A 81 6.05 3.30 10.05
N PRO A 82 7.33 3.23 9.69
CA PRO A 82 8.29 4.17 10.27
C PRO A 82 7.90 5.59 9.90
N ALA A 83 8.20 6.53 10.79
CA ALA A 83 7.89 7.94 10.53
C ALA A 83 8.56 8.42 9.25
N LYS A 84 9.70 7.84 8.94
CA LYS A 84 10.40 8.15 7.71
C LYS A 84 10.67 6.83 7.03
N LEU A 85 10.31 6.69 5.79
CA LEU A 85 10.50 5.43 5.08
C LEU A 85 11.99 5.16 4.89
N PRO A 86 12.40 3.89 5.01
CA PRO A 86 13.82 3.56 4.86
C PRO A 86 14.29 3.83 3.44
N ALA A 87 15.53 4.26 3.33
CA ALA A 87 16.13 4.45 2.02
C ALA A 87 16.37 3.09 1.39
N LYS A 88 16.25 3.07 0.04
CA LYS A 88 16.49 1.85 -0.65
C LYS A 88 17.94 1.44 -0.50
N SER A 89 18.16 0.18 -0.21
CA SER A 89 19.52 -0.31 -0.06
C SER A 89 20.23 -0.33 -1.40
N LYS A 90 21.46 0.04 -1.42
CA LYS A 90 22.24 -0.02 -2.65
C LYS A 90 22.61 -1.41 -3.03
N HIS A 91 22.55 -2.32 -2.08
CA HIS A 91 22.91 -3.68 -2.37
C HIS A 91 21.75 -4.56 -2.66
N THR A 92 20.58 -3.98 -2.68
CA THR A 92 19.42 -4.78 -2.98
C THR A 92 19.51 -5.21 -4.39
N ARG A 93 19.33 -6.42 -4.62
CA ARG A 93 19.44 -6.88 -5.87
C ARG A 93 18.39 -7.26 -6.39
#